data_c00c63c0eb6212069cec67c3c50e78d3
#
_entry.id   c00c63c0eb6212069cec67c3c50e78d3
#
_cell.length_a   1.000
_cell.length_b   1.000
_cell.length_c   1.000
_cell.angle_alpha   90.00
_cell.angle_beta   90.00
_cell.angle_gamma   90.00
#
_symmetry.space_group_name_H-M   'P 1'
#
loop_
_entity.id
_entity.type
_entity.pdbx_description
1 polymer ?
#
loop_
_entity_poly.entity_id
_entity_poly.type
_entity_poly.pdbx_seq_one_letter_code
_entity_poly.pdbx_strand_id
1 'polypeptide(L)'
;MNYGKKATMQLLRKYDNKSSKVKNKFKLIVLKILLVVVIVAGAAGISSGIGVMKGIIDSAPDISKIDVTPTGYSTTVLAANGEETATLVGQGANRQYVTIDEIPLDLQHAFVAIEDERFYDHNGIDLHGIGRAFISGLSKGRFSEGASTITQQLIKNNVLTSWTSETSFVEKLQRKIQEQYLALELEKQVNDKDWILENYMNSVNLGANTLGVQAASKKYFNKDVSELTLSEASVIAGITQNR
;
A
#
# COMPACT_ATOMS: atom_id res chain seq x y z
N MET A 1 11.23 -52.45 -24.05
CA MET A 1 12.61 -52.08 -24.42
C MET A 1 13.42 -53.33 -24.63
N ASN A 2 14.12 -53.46 -25.77
CA ASN A 2 14.87 -54.67 -26.11
C ASN A 2 16.31 -54.52 -25.61
N TYR A 3 16.64 -55.12 -24.48
CA TYR A 3 17.95 -55.06 -23.83
C TYR A 3 18.95 -56.10 -24.31
N GLY A 4 18.74 -56.64 -25.52
CA GLY A 4 19.65 -57.64 -26.09
C GLY A 4 21.04 -57.06 -26.39
N LYS A 5 22.09 -57.89 -26.22
CA LYS A 5 23.50 -57.55 -26.42
C LYS A 5 23.78 -56.80 -27.75
N LYS A 6 23.06 -57.13 -28.84
CA LYS A 6 23.12 -56.42 -30.14
C LYS A 6 22.58 -55.01 -30.10
N ALA A 7 21.45 -54.78 -29.42
CA ALA A 7 20.84 -53.43 -29.29
C ALA A 7 21.72 -52.52 -28.45
N THR A 8 22.29 -53.03 -27.36
CA THR A 8 23.21 -52.30 -26.48
C THR A 8 24.51 -51.91 -27.21
N MET A 9 25.07 -52.83 -28.02
CA MET A 9 26.25 -52.51 -28.85
C MET A 9 25.95 -51.50 -29.95
N GLN A 10 24.79 -51.51 -30.56
CA GLN A 10 24.40 -50.50 -31.55
C GLN A 10 24.24 -49.14 -30.92
N LEU A 11 23.66 -49.06 -29.71
CA LEU A 11 23.58 -47.81 -28.93
C LEU A 11 24.98 -47.28 -28.58
N LEU A 12 25.86 -48.16 -28.05
CA LEU A 12 27.24 -47.78 -27.72
C LEU A 12 28.00 -47.25 -28.93
N ARG A 13 27.90 -47.93 -30.09
CA ARG A 13 28.52 -47.42 -31.35
C ARG A 13 27.95 -46.10 -31.82
N LYS A 14 26.66 -45.85 -31.62
CA LYS A 14 26.02 -44.55 -31.93
C LYS A 14 26.57 -43.41 -31.05
N TYR A 15 26.81 -43.69 -29.76
CA TYR A 15 27.39 -42.73 -28.84
C TYR A 15 28.91 -42.56 -28.98
N ASP A 16 29.61 -43.56 -29.47
CA ASP A 16 31.07 -43.56 -29.60
C ASP A 16 31.56 -43.02 -30.96
N ASN A 17 30.65 -42.72 -31.88
CA ASN A 17 30.98 -42.08 -33.15
C ASN A 17 31.53 -40.68 -32.96
N LYS A 18 32.75 -40.38 -33.52
CA LYS A 18 33.42 -39.03 -33.43
C LYS A 18 32.46 -37.88 -33.74
N SER A 19 31.62 -38.04 -34.76
CA SER A 19 30.65 -37.01 -35.16
C SER A 19 29.58 -36.73 -34.06
N SER A 20 29.13 -37.80 -33.37
CA SER A 20 28.15 -37.68 -32.25
C SER A 20 28.78 -37.01 -31.03
N LYS A 21 30.04 -37.36 -30.71
CA LYS A 21 30.78 -36.72 -29.60
C LYS A 21 31.01 -35.21 -29.84
N VAL A 22 31.35 -34.82 -31.07
CA VAL A 22 31.52 -33.43 -31.46
C VAL A 22 30.21 -32.65 -31.39
N LYS A 23 29.09 -33.22 -31.90
CA LYS A 23 27.77 -32.59 -31.82
C LYS A 23 27.29 -32.43 -30.37
N ASN A 24 27.54 -33.41 -29.51
CA ASN A 24 27.17 -33.30 -28.09
C ASN A 24 28.02 -32.27 -27.33
N LYS A 25 29.34 -32.22 -27.61
CA LYS A 25 30.21 -31.16 -27.05
C LYS A 25 29.73 -29.77 -27.50
N PHE A 26 29.40 -29.60 -28.77
CA PHE A 26 28.88 -28.35 -29.30
C PHE A 26 27.57 -27.93 -28.63
N LYS A 27 26.60 -28.86 -28.49
CA LYS A 27 25.36 -28.62 -27.76
C LYS A 27 25.60 -28.21 -26.32
N LEU A 28 26.55 -28.84 -25.61
CA LEU A 28 26.89 -28.49 -24.25
C LEU A 28 27.54 -27.10 -24.16
N ILE A 29 28.39 -26.72 -25.13
CA ILE A 29 28.97 -25.38 -25.19
C ILE A 29 27.88 -24.34 -25.43
N VAL A 30 26.99 -24.56 -26.39
CA VAL A 30 25.86 -23.67 -26.66
C VAL A 30 24.98 -23.51 -25.45
N LEU A 31 24.66 -24.63 -24.75
CA LEU A 31 23.85 -24.60 -23.51
C LEU A 31 24.54 -23.78 -22.40
N LYS A 32 25.86 -23.96 -22.24
CA LYS A 32 26.63 -23.17 -21.25
C LYS A 32 26.64 -21.68 -21.60
N ILE A 33 26.83 -21.32 -22.87
CA ILE A 33 26.77 -19.92 -23.31
C ILE A 33 25.39 -19.34 -23.04
N LEU A 34 24.32 -20.06 -23.40
CA LEU A 34 22.95 -19.62 -23.16
C LEU A 34 22.67 -19.42 -21.66
N LEU A 35 23.14 -20.32 -20.81
CA LEU A 35 23.03 -20.21 -19.36
C LEU A 35 23.75 -18.93 -18.84
N VAL A 36 24.97 -18.68 -19.31
CA VAL A 36 25.71 -17.46 -18.92
C VAL A 36 24.98 -16.22 -19.39
N VAL A 37 24.45 -16.20 -20.61
CA VAL A 37 23.67 -15.06 -21.13
C VAL A 37 22.43 -14.82 -20.27
N VAL A 38 21.70 -15.87 -19.86
CA VAL A 38 20.53 -15.74 -18.99
C VAL A 38 20.91 -15.19 -17.61
N ILE A 39 22.03 -15.66 -17.03
CA ILE A 39 22.51 -15.17 -15.74
C ILE A 39 22.90 -13.69 -15.84
N VAL A 40 23.66 -13.29 -16.88
CA VAL A 40 24.10 -11.91 -17.09
C VAL A 40 22.90 -10.99 -17.34
N ALA A 41 21.94 -11.42 -18.19
CA ALA A 41 20.72 -10.67 -18.43
C ALA A 41 19.86 -10.53 -17.15
N GLY A 42 19.75 -11.59 -16.35
CA GLY A 42 19.08 -11.55 -15.06
C GLY A 42 19.74 -10.57 -14.06
N ALA A 43 21.08 -10.63 -13.95
CA ALA A 43 21.82 -9.71 -13.10
C ALA A 43 21.68 -8.25 -13.56
N ALA A 44 21.75 -7.98 -14.85
CA ALA A 44 21.55 -6.65 -15.41
C ALA A 44 20.11 -6.15 -15.16
N GLY A 45 19.11 -7.00 -15.33
CA GLY A 45 17.70 -6.69 -15.04
C GLY A 45 17.47 -6.33 -13.57
N ILE A 46 18.01 -7.11 -12.64
CA ILE A 46 17.92 -6.85 -11.21
C ILE A 46 18.63 -5.53 -10.85
N SER A 47 19.84 -5.30 -11.36
CA SER A 47 20.60 -4.06 -11.10
C SER A 47 19.87 -2.83 -11.63
N SER A 48 19.28 -2.91 -12.81
CA SER A 48 18.44 -1.83 -13.36
C SER A 48 17.20 -1.59 -12.52
N GLY A 49 16.53 -2.64 -12.07
CA GLY A 49 15.36 -2.54 -11.18
C GLY A 49 15.68 -1.84 -9.85
N ILE A 50 16.80 -2.20 -9.22
CA ILE A 50 17.28 -1.55 -7.99
C ILE A 50 17.61 -0.08 -8.24
N GLY A 51 18.25 0.25 -9.38
CA GLY A 51 18.58 1.63 -9.74
C GLY A 51 17.33 2.50 -9.94
N VAL A 52 16.31 1.97 -10.62
CA VAL A 52 15.01 2.65 -10.80
C VAL A 52 14.32 2.85 -9.45
N MET A 53 14.24 1.80 -8.62
CA MET A 53 13.63 1.88 -7.28
C MET A 53 14.32 2.93 -6.43
N LYS A 54 15.67 2.94 -6.41
CA LYS A 54 16.43 3.96 -5.69
C LYS A 54 16.11 5.36 -6.22
N GLY A 55 16.08 5.57 -7.54
CA GLY A 55 15.73 6.87 -8.12
C GLY A 55 14.32 7.35 -7.71
N ILE A 56 13.36 6.44 -7.61
CA ILE A 56 12.00 6.74 -7.12
C ILE A 56 12.04 7.15 -5.64
N ILE A 57 12.77 6.42 -4.80
CA ILE A 57 12.91 6.72 -3.37
C ILE A 57 13.64 8.06 -3.17
N ASP A 58 14.73 8.30 -3.89
CA ASP A 58 15.50 9.53 -3.80
C ASP A 58 14.69 10.77 -4.26
N SER A 59 13.64 10.57 -5.07
CA SER A 59 12.70 11.62 -5.48
C SER A 59 11.52 11.81 -4.52
N ALA A 60 11.39 10.95 -3.50
CA ALA A 60 10.34 11.10 -2.49
C ALA A 60 10.63 12.32 -1.60
N PRO A 61 9.58 13.01 -1.11
CA PRO A 61 9.76 14.09 -0.17
C PRO A 61 10.41 13.61 1.13
N ASP A 62 11.17 14.50 1.77
CA ASP A 62 11.81 14.19 3.05
C ASP A 62 10.79 14.27 4.18
N ILE A 63 10.37 13.12 4.69
CA ILE A 63 9.31 13.01 5.72
C ILE A 63 9.66 13.76 7.01
N SER A 64 10.96 13.91 7.32
CA SER A 64 11.39 14.63 8.53
C SER A 64 11.09 16.13 8.49
N LYS A 65 10.80 16.66 7.31
CA LYS A 65 10.49 18.09 7.05
C LYS A 65 9.03 18.32 6.69
N ILE A 66 8.22 17.26 6.61
CA ILE A 66 6.84 17.35 6.19
C ILE A 66 5.94 17.12 7.38
N ASP A 67 5.01 18.05 7.56
CA ASP A 67 3.89 17.87 8.47
C ASP A 67 2.87 16.94 7.79
N VAL A 68 2.70 15.73 8.34
CA VAL A 68 1.72 14.75 7.84
C VAL A 68 0.36 14.94 8.50
N THR A 69 0.22 15.89 9.42
CA THR A 69 -1.06 16.22 10.04
C THR A 69 -2.04 16.77 9.01
N PRO A 70 -3.33 16.45 9.13
CA PRO A 70 -4.33 16.97 8.22
C PRO A 70 -4.37 18.49 8.26
N THR A 71 -4.58 19.12 7.12
CA THR A 71 -4.79 20.58 7.01
C THR A 71 -6.20 20.87 6.53
N GLY A 72 -6.62 22.13 6.56
CA GLY A 72 -7.95 22.54 6.06
C GLY A 72 -9.06 22.28 7.08
N TYR A 73 -8.87 22.73 8.29
CA TYR A 73 -9.89 22.71 9.35
C TYR A 73 -10.96 23.78 9.14
N SER A 74 -12.21 23.46 9.53
CA SER A 74 -13.25 24.46 9.67
C SER A 74 -12.96 25.39 10.85
N THR A 75 -13.42 26.63 10.78
CA THR A 75 -13.33 27.59 11.88
C THR A 75 -14.68 27.64 12.59
N THR A 76 -14.72 27.23 13.86
CA THR A 76 -15.92 27.32 14.68
C THR A 76 -15.97 28.71 15.36
N VAL A 77 -17.08 29.39 15.17
CA VAL A 77 -17.36 30.71 15.85
C VAL A 77 -18.21 30.40 17.07
N LEU A 78 -17.69 30.76 18.24
CA LEU A 78 -18.39 30.60 19.52
C LEU A 78 -19.00 31.91 20.00
N ALA A 79 -20.19 31.82 20.60
CA ALA A 79 -20.76 32.94 21.36
C ALA A 79 -20.00 33.15 22.69
N ALA A 80 -20.27 34.23 23.38
CA ALA A 80 -19.63 34.58 24.67
C ALA A 80 -19.90 33.54 25.77
N ASN A 81 -20.96 32.72 25.64
CA ASN A 81 -21.31 31.62 26.52
C ASN A 81 -20.66 30.29 26.16
N GLY A 82 -19.84 30.25 25.09
CA GLY A 82 -19.18 29.02 24.57
C GLY A 82 -20.01 28.19 23.61
N GLU A 83 -21.25 28.62 23.29
CA GLU A 83 -22.08 27.89 22.31
C GLU A 83 -21.57 28.19 20.88
N GLU A 84 -21.61 27.12 20.03
CA GLU A 84 -21.30 27.23 18.60
C GLU A 84 -22.40 28.03 17.88
N THR A 85 -22.02 29.17 17.27
CA THR A 85 -22.94 30.04 16.55
C THR A 85 -22.83 29.88 15.04
N ALA A 86 -21.66 29.50 14.54
CA ALA A 86 -21.44 29.25 13.12
C ALA A 86 -20.19 28.42 12.91
N THR A 87 -20.17 27.61 11.86
CA THR A 87 -18.97 26.94 11.35
C THR A 87 -18.63 27.50 9.98
N LEU A 88 -17.48 28.16 9.88
CA LEU A 88 -16.97 28.68 8.62
C LEU A 88 -16.15 27.57 7.93
N VAL A 89 -16.63 27.12 6.78
CA VAL A 89 -16.00 26.06 5.98
C VAL A 89 -15.40 26.69 4.73
N GLY A 90 -14.07 26.70 4.61
CA GLY A 90 -13.39 27.04 3.37
C GLY A 90 -13.53 25.92 2.32
N GLN A 91 -13.17 26.21 1.08
CA GLN A 91 -13.19 25.21 0.02
C GLN A 91 -12.17 24.11 0.34
N GLY A 92 -12.64 22.87 0.58
CA GLY A 92 -11.81 21.74 1.02
C GLY A 92 -11.45 21.73 2.51
N ALA A 93 -12.00 22.63 3.32
CA ALA A 93 -11.71 22.79 4.74
C ALA A 93 -12.91 22.39 5.61
N ASN A 94 -13.36 21.15 5.50
CA ASN A 94 -14.50 20.63 6.27
C ASN A 94 -14.05 19.64 7.34
N ARG A 95 -12.88 19.86 7.94
CA ARG A 95 -12.38 19.02 9.03
C ARG A 95 -12.63 19.68 10.37
N GLN A 96 -13.02 18.85 11.32
CA GLN A 96 -13.02 19.19 12.75
C GLN A 96 -12.11 18.18 13.42
N TYR A 97 -11.03 18.66 14.03
CA TYR A 97 -10.04 17.81 14.67
C TYR A 97 -10.60 17.24 15.97
N VAL A 98 -10.32 15.98 16.22
CA VAL A 98 -10.59 15.29 17.47
C VAL A 98 -9.37 14.44 17.86
N THR A 99 -9.06 14.40 19.15
CA THR A 99 -7.98 13.56 19.67
C THR A 99 -8.41 12.12 19.72
N ILE A 100 -7.44 11.20 19.78
CA ILE A 100 -7.73 9.75 19.81
C ILE A 100 -8.60 9.37 21.01
N ASP A 101 -8.43 10.06 22.14
CA ASP A 101 -9.20 9.82 23.36
C ASP A 101 -10.68 10.23 23.23
N GLU A 102 -10.99 11.16 22.32
CA GLU A 102 -12.36 11.59 22.02
C GLU A 102 -13.07 10.64 21.03
N ILE A 103 -12.30 9.81 20.33
CA ILE A 103 -12.83 8.85 19.34
C ILE A 103 -13.19 7.54 20.06
N PRO A 104 -14.46 7.07 20.00
CA PRO A 104 -14.85 5.81 20.64
C PRO A 104 -13.99 4.63 20.14
N LEU A 105 -13.59 3.74 21.06
CA LEU A 105 -12.83 2.54 20.73
C LEU A 105 -13.51 1.68 19.66
N ASP A 106 -14.83 1.62 19.67
CA ASP A 106 -15.60 0.88 18.66
C ASP A 106 -15.34 1.44 17.25
N LEU A 107 -15.21 2.75 17.10
CA LEU A 107 -14.91 3.38 15.82
C LEU A 107 -13.45 3.14 15.41
N GLN A 108 -12.50 3.25 16.35
CA GLN A 108 -11.09 2.94 16.10
C GLN A 108 -10.93 1.49 15.63
N HIS A 109 -11.53 0.53 16.35
CA HIS A 109 -11.49 -0.88 15.99
C HIS A 109 -12.18 -1.17 14.66
N ALA A 110 -13.28 -0.49 14.33
CA ALA A 110 -13.97 -0.67 13.06
C ALA A 110 -13.08 -0.22 11.88
N PHE A 111 -12.39 0.91 12.00
CA PHE A 111 -11.43 1.35 10.97
C PHE A 111 -10.26 0.39 10.81
N VAL A 112 -9.65 -0.04 11.91
CA VAL A 112 -8.54 -1.01 11.88
C VAL A 112 -9.00 -2.33 11.26
N ALA A 113 -10.15 -2.85 11.65
CA ALA A 113 -10.68 -4.12 11.13
C ALA A 113 -10.99 -4.08 9.61
N ILE A 114 -11.43 -2.93 9.11
CA ILE A 114 -11.82 -2.78 7.70
C ILE A 114 -10.63 -2.44 6.80
N GLU A 115 -9.76 -1.53 7.23
CA GLU A 115 -8.70 -0.97 6.40
C GLU A 115 -7.37 -1.69 6.56
N ASP A 116 -7.04 -2.12 7.79
CA ASP A 116 -5.72 -2.64 8.13
C ASP A 116 -5.76 -3.52 9.39
N GLU A 117 -6.31 -4.73 9.25
CA GLU A 117 -6.54 -5.68 10.36
C GLU A 117 -5.31 -5.91 11.26
N ARG A 118 -4.10 -5.79 10.72
CA ARG A 118 -2.83 -5.98 11.44
C ARG A 118 -2.09 -4.68 11.70
N PHE A 119 -2.78 -3.56 11.75
CA PHE A 119 -2.20 -2.23 11.90
C PHE A 119 -1.17 -2.14 13.04
N TYR A 120 -1.45 -2.77 14.18
CA TYR A 120 -0.58 -2.76 15.35
C TYR A 120 0.59 -3.75 15.26
N ASP A 121 0.59 -4.68 14.30
CA ASP A 121 1.58 -5.77 14.16
C ASP A 121 2.71 -5.45 13.18
N HIS A 122 2.53 -4.47 12.29
CA HIS A 122 3.51 -4.12 11.26
C HIS A 122 4.01 -2.67 11.41
N ASN A 123 5.11 -2.35 10.74
CA ASN A 123 5.73 -1.02 10.75
C ASN A 123 5.50 -0.30 9.40
N GLY A 124 4.26 0.07 9.09
CA GLY A 124 3.88 0.83 7.89
C GLY A 124 3.61 -0.01 6.65
N ILE A 125 4.10 -1.25 6.57
CA ILE A 125 3.85 -2.18 5.46
C ILE A 125 3.38 -3.53 6.00
N ASP A 126 2.22 -3.99 5.55
CA ASP A 126 1.72 -5.33 5.83
C ASP A 126 2.14 -6.33 4.75
N LEU A 127 3.24 -7.04 4.97
CA LEU A 127 3.74 -8.06 4.05
C LEU A 127 2.79 -9.26 3.92
N HIS A 128 2.04 -9.59 4.98
CA HIS A 128 1.03 -10.65 4.94
C HIS A 128 -0.16 -10.24 4.05
N GLY A 129 -0.63 -9.01 4.19
CA GLY A 129 -1.68 -8.44 3.35
C GLY A 129 -1.29 -8.40 1.88
N ILE A 130 -0.07 -7.96 1.58
CA ILE A 130 0.49 -7.97 0.21
C ILE A 130 0.53 -9.40 -0.34
N GLY A 131 1.04 -10.37 0.42
CA GLY A 131 1.09 -11.77 0.02
C GLY A 131 -0.31 -12.35 -0.25
N ARG A 132 -1.27 -12.08 0.62
CA ARG A 132 -2.67 -12.49 0.46
C ARG A 132 -3.29 -11.90 -0.80
N ALA A 133 -3.16 -10.58 -0.99
CA ALA A 133 -3.69 -9.88 -2.16
C ALA A 133 -3.08 -10.40 -3.47
N PHE A 134 -1.79 -10.73 -3.47
CA PHE A 134 -1.10 -11.30 -4.62
C PHE A 134 -1.64 -12.69 -4.97
N ILE A 135 -1.75 -13.60 -3.99
CA ILE A 135 -2.29 -14.95 -4.19
C ILE A 135 -3.75 -14.91 -4.64
N SER A 136 -4.57 -14.06 -4.00
CA SER A 136 -5.97 -13.85 -4.38
C SER A 136 -6.10 -13.28 -5.79
N GLY A 137 -5.26 -12.30 -6.14
CA GLY A 137 -5.21 -11.72 -7.48
C GLY A 137 -4.87 -12.73 -8.57
N LEU A 138 -3.88 -13.60 -8.32
CA LEU A 138 -3.52 -14.70 -9.24
C LEU A 138 -4.67 -15.72 -9.40
N SER A 139 -5.34 -16.09 -8.30
CA SER A 139 -6.42 -17.09 -8.33
C SER A 139 -7.71 -16.57 -8.98
N LYS A 140 -8.03 -15.29 -8.78
CA LYS A 140 -9.25 -14.65 -9.31
C LYS A 140 -9.04 -13.97 -10.67
N GLY A 141 -7.80 -13.90 -11.16
CA GLY A 141 -7.43 -13.20 -12.40
C GLY A 141 -7.62 -11.67 -12.34
N ARG A 142 -7.78 -11.11 -11.12
CA ARG A 142 -7.92 -9.66 -10.89
C ARG A 142 -7.37 -9.29 -9.52
N PHE A 143 -6.63 -8.20 -9.46
CA PHE A 143 -6.11 -7.62 -8.22
C PHE A 143 -7.13 -6.61 -7.66
N SER A 144 -8.13 -7.10 -6.94
CA SER A 144 -9.23 -6.29 -6.39
C SER A 144 -9.14 -6.08 -4.87
N GLU A 145 -8.25 -6.81 -4.18
CA GLU A 145 -8.09 -6.68 -2.74
C GLU A 145 -7.11 -5.55 -2.40
N GLY A 146 -7.51 -4.65 -1.52
CA GLY A 146 -6.65 -3.62 -0.97
C GLY A 146 -5.57 -4.24 -0.06
N ALA A 147 -4.32 -3.83 -0.23
CA ALA A 147 -3.21 -4.20 0.63
C ALA A 147 -2.48 -2.95 1.15
N SER A 148 -3.14 -1.79 1.08
CA SER A 148 -2.58 -0.53 1.58
C SER A 148 -2.89 -0.39 3.06
N THR A 149 -1.87 -0.12 3.86
CA THR A 149 -2.03 0.11 5.30
C THR A 149 -2.63 1.49 5.61
N ILE A 150 -3.10 1.68 6.83
CA ILE A 150 -3.55 2.98 7.36
C ILE A 150 -2.45 4.02 7.20
N THR A 151 -1.20 3.69 7.52
CA THR A 151 -0.05 4.59 7.40
C THR A 151 0.21 5.00 5.94
N GLN A 152 0.12 4.06 4.99
CA GLN A 152 0.25 4.37 3.56
C GLN A 152 -0.88 5.29 3.06
N GLN A 153 -2.11 5.09 3.56
CA GLN A 153 -3.24 5.95 3.22
C GLN A 153 -3.08 7.36 3.80
N LEU A 154 -2.56 7.48 5.03
CA LEU A 154 -2.24 8.78 5.64
C LEU A 154 -1.23 9.55 4.79
N ILE A 155 -0.13 8.90 4.38
CA ILE A 155 0.87 9.51 3.48
C ILE A 155 0.25 9.92 2.14
N LYS A 156 -0.52 9.05 1.52
CA LYS A 156 -1.18 9.34 0.25
C LYS A 156 -2.07 10.58 0.34
N ASN A 157 -2.85 10.70 1.41
CA ASN A 157 -3.86 11.75 1.54
C ASN A 157 -3.26 13.11 1.92
N ASN A 158 -2.18 13.13 2.70
CA ASN A 158 -1.65 14.37 3.28
C ASN A 158 -0.30 14.80 2.69
N VAL A 159 0.49 13.86 2.13
CA VAL A 159 1.83 14.16 1.59
C VAL A 159 1.85 14.06 0.06
N LEU A 160 1.35 12.99 -0.51
CA LEU A 160 1.39 12.72 -1.95
C LEU A 160 0.06 13.13 -2.62
N THR A 161 -0.38 14.35 -2.41
CA THR A 161 -1.72 14.84 -2.79
C THR A 161 -1.97 14.90 -4.30
N SER A 162 -0.94 14.82 -5.15
CA SER A 162 -1.06 14.80 -6.62
C SER A 162 -1.69 13.52 -7.19
N TRP A 163 -1.95 12.50 -6.38
CA TRP A 163 -2.51 11.21 -6.83
C TRP A 163 -3.85 11.32 -7.58
N THR A 164 -4.61 12.38 -7.35
CA THR A 164 -5.89 12.63 -8.03
C THR A 164 -5.73 13.00 -9.51
N SER A 165 -4.54 13.46 -9.91
CA SER A 165 -4.22 13.86 -11.29
C SER A 165 -3.43 12.80 -12.06
N GLU A 166 -3.08 11.67 -11.41
CA GLU A 166 -2.31 10.60 -12.05
C GLU A 166 -3.11 9.86 -13.13
N THR A 167 -2.58 9.82 -14.34
CA THR A 167 -3.21 9.16 -15.48
C THR A 167 -2.46 7.91 -15.94
N SER A 168 -1.13 7.86 -15.72
CA SER A 168 -0.29 6.78 -16.20
C SER A 168 -0.08 5.67 -15.15
N PHE A 169 0.14 4.45 -15.63
CA PHE A 169 0.52 3.32 -14.77
C PHE A 169 1.86 3.57 -14.07
N VAL A 170 2.81 4.23 -14.74
CA VAL A 170 4.14 4.51 -14.20
C VAL A 170 4.05 5.47 -13.01
N GLU A 171 3.25 6.54 -13.12
CA GLU A 171 3.01 7.48 -12.02
C GLU A 171 2.40 6.77 -10.80
N LYS A 172 1.39 5.93 -11.02
CA LYS A 172 0.75 5.13 -9.95
C LYS A 172 1.73 4.18 -9.27
N LEU A 173 2.61 3.53 -10.05
CA LEU A 173 3.63 2.63 -9.51
C LEU A 173 4.70 3.41 -8.72
N GLN A 174 5.16 4.54 -9.25
CA GLN A 174 6.11 5.42 -8.59
C GLN A 174 5.56 5.89 -7.25
N ARG A 175 4.36 6.46 -7.23
CA ARG A 175 3.68 6.85 -6.01
C ARG A 175 3.55 5.69 -5.02
N LYS A 176 3.16 4.49 -5.50
CA LYS A 176 2.99 3.33 -4.61
C LYS A 176 4.29 2.90 -3.93
N ILE A 177 5.43 3.01 -4.62
CA ILE A 177 6.75 2.78 -4.03
C ILE A 177 7.08 3.87 -3.00
N GLN A 178 6.79 5.14 -3.32
CA GLN A 178 6.99 6.25 -2.39
C GLN A 178 6.11 6.14 -1.15
N GLU A 179 4.82 5.78 -1.30
CA GLU A 179 3.92 5.51 -0.15
C GLU A 179 4.50 4.48 0.81
N GLN A 180 5.02 3.36 0.28
CA GLN A 180 5.60 2.30 1.11
C GLN A 180 6.86 2.79 1.83
N TYR A 181 7.75 3.46 1.12
CA TYR A 181 8.98 4.00 1.70
C TYR A 181 8.67 5.03 2.79
N LEU A 182 7.82 6.00 2.50
CA LEU A 182 7.46 7.07 3.45
C LEU A 182 6.68 6.52 4.65
N ALA A 183 5.86 5.49 4.47
CA ALA A 183 5.16 4.84 5.58
C ALA A 183 6.14 4.17 6.56
N LEU A 184 7.17 3.49 6.06
CA LEU A 184 8.23 2.93 6.90
C LEU A 184 9.01 4.01 7.67
N GLU A 185 9.38 5.10 6.99
CA GLU A 185 10.13 6.20 7.60
C GLU A 185 9.26 6.95 8.63
N LEU A 186 7.97 7.17 8.34
CA LEU A 186 7.05 7.80 9.29
C LEU A 186 6.89 6.97 10.56
N GLU A 187 6.63 5.66 10.45
CA GLU A 187 6.47 4.78 11.61
C GLU A 187 7.74 4.69 12.45
N LYS A 188 8.89 4.66 11.80
CA LYS A 188 10.18 4.69 12.49
C LYS A 188 10.43 6.01 13.25
N GLN A 189 9.99 7.13 12.68
CA GLN A 189 10.19 8.45 13.27
C GLN A 189 9.21 8.72 14.41
N VAL A 190 7.93 8.41 14.21
CA VAL A 190 6.87 8.69 15.18
C VAL A 190 6.82 7.61 16.26
N ASN A 191 6.93 6.34 15.89
CA ASN A 191 6.86 5.17 16.78
C ASN A 191 5.64 5.19 17.72
N ASP A 192 4.50 5.71 17.23
CA ASP A 192 3.25 5.86 17.96
C ASP A 192 2.08 5.53 17.01
N LYS A 193 1.45 4.39 17.22
CA LYS A 193 0.34 3.90 16.41
C LYS A 193 -0.94 4.72 16.63
N ASP A 194 -1.18 5.15 17.85
CA ASP A 194 -2.37 5.92 18.19
C ASP A 194 -2.31 7.30 17.54
N TRP A 195 -1.15 7.93 17.52
CA TRP A 195 -0.92 9.16 16.78
C TRP A 195 -1.17 8.99 15.27
N ILE A 196 -0.71 7.88 14.66
CA ILE A 196 -0.93 7.60 13.24
C ILE A 196 -2.42 7.40 12.97
N LEU A 197 -3.10 6.62 13.81
CA LEU A 197 -4.54 6.37 13.69
C LEU A 197 -5.36 7.66 13.84
N GLU A 198 -5.03 8.49 14.82
CA GLU A 198 -5.65 9.80 15.05
C GLU A 198 -5.58 10.66 13.79
N ASN A 199 -4.38 10.85 13.23
CA ASN A 199 -4.19 11.66 12.04
C ASN A 199 -4.89 11.06 10.81
N TYR A 200 -4.92 9.73 10.69
CA TYR A 200 -5.68 9.06 9.64
C TYR A 200 -7.18 9.33 9.78
N MET A 201 -7.75 9.13 10.97
CA MET A 201 -9.17 9.31 11.23
C MET A 201 -9.63 10.77 11.08
N ASN A 202 -8.72 11.72 11.30
CA ASN A 202 -8.95 13.15 11.04
C ASN A 202 -8.77 13.55 9.57
N SER A 203 -8.17 12.69 8.71
CA SER A 203 -7.88 13.02 7.31
C SER A 203 -8.71 12.25 6.30
N VAL A 204 -9.27 11.11 6.69
CA VAL A 204 -9.96 10.18 5.80
C VAL A 204 -11.18 10.84 5.15
N ASN A 205 -11.34 10.64 3.83
CA ASN A 205 -12.53 11.10 3.09
C ASN A 205 -13.66 10.09 3.32
N LEU A 206 -14.76 10.55 3.89
CA LEU A 206 -15.94 9.76 4.22
C LEU A 206 -17.16 10.10 3.35
N GLY A 207 -16.91 10.45 2.10
CA GLY A 207 -17.95 10.74 1.13
C GLY A 207 -18.57 12.13 1.28
N ALA A 208 -19.37 12.54 0.30
CA ALA A 208 -20.13 13.79 0.31
C ALA A 208 -19.32 15.02 0.76
N ASN A 209 -18.06 15.13 0.35
CA ASN A 209 -17.10 16.16 0.73
C ASN A 209 -16.86 16.25 2.26
N THR A 210 -16.87 15.11 2.94
CA THR A 210 -16.69 15.03 4.40
C THR A 210 -15.31 14.46 4.69
N LEU A 211 -14.49 15.19 5.40
CA LEU A 211 -13.12 14.83 5.75
C LEU A 211 -13.00 14.66 7.26
N GLY A 212 -12.59 13.46 7.69
CA GLY A 212 -12.44 13.10 9.09
C GLY A 212 -13.72 12.66 9.77
N VAL A 213 -13.54 11.92 10.88
CA VAL A 213 -14.63 11.21 11.58
C VAL A 213 -15.59 12.16 12.31
N GLN A 214 -15.10 13.26 12.86
CA GLN A 214 -15.96 14.24 13.55
C GLN A 214 -16.93 14.91 12.58
N ALA A 215 -16.43 15.36 11.42
CA ALA A 215 -17.28 15.93 10.38
C ALA A 215 -18.29 14.91 9.84
N ALA A 216 -17.89 13.64 9.72
CA ALA A 216 -18.78 12.57 9.31
C ALA A 216 -19.88 12.27 10.36
N SER A 217 -19.53 12.22 11.64
CA SER A 217 -20.48 12.04 12.74
C SER A 217 -21.54 13.14 12.74
N LYS A 218 -21.11 14.39 12.66
CA LYS A 218 -22.03 15.54 12.58
C LYS A 218 -22.92 15.46 11.34
N LYS A 219 -22.35 15.14 10.18
CA LYS A 219 -23.07 15.12 8.92
C LYS A 219 -24.11 14.00 8.81
N TYR A 220 -23.75 12.79 9.21
CA TYR A 220 -24.60 11.62 9.01
C TYR A 220 -25.54 11.34 10.17
N PHE A 221 -25.15 11.70 11.39
CA PHE A 221 -25.90 11.39 12.62
C PHE A 221 -26.23 12.61 13.47
N ASN A 222 -25.74 13.80 13.11
CA ASN A 222 -25.92 15.04 13.87
C ASN A 222 -25.47 14.91 15.34
N LYS A 223 -24.40 14.13 15.57
CA LYS A 223 -23.82 13.83 16.88
C LYS A 223 -22.36 14.21 16.92
N ASP A 224 -21.86 14.38 18.14
CA ASP A 224 -20.41 14.36 18.37
C ASP A 224 -19.86 12.94 18.12
N VAL A 225 -18.60 12.83 17.70
CA VAL A 225 -17.99 11.52 17.42
C VAL A 225 -17.95 10.66 18.68
N SER A 226 -17.77 11.27 19.85
CA SER A 226 -17.75 10.61 21.15
C SER A 226 -19.11 9.98 21.54
N GLU A 227 -20.20 10.41 20.93
CA GLU A 227 -21.57 9.93 21.17
C GLU A 227 -22.02 8.83 20.23
N LEU A 228 -21.14 8.38 19.31
CA LEU A 228 -21.48 7.35 18.33
C LEU A 228 -21.71 6.00 19.00
N THR A 229 -22.80 5.35 18.64
CA THR A 229 -23.05 3.94 18.96
C THR A 229 -22.20 3.02 18.08
N LEU A 230 -22.01 1.76 18.49
CA LEU A 230 -21.31 0.74 17.68
C LEU A 230 -21.87 0.62 16.26
N SER A 231 -23.20 0.68 16.10
CA SER A 231 -23.84 0.60 14.77
C SER A 231 -23.49 1.79 13.90
N GLU A 232 -23.51 3.01 14.44
CA GLU A 232 -23.16 4.24 13.74
C GLU A 232 -21.67 4.26 13.39
N ALA A 233 -20.81 3.84 14.31
CA ALA A 233 -19.37 3.67 14.10
C ALA A 233 -19.07 2.71 12.94
N SER A 234 -19.76 1.57 12.91
CA SER A 234 -19.63 0.58 11.83
C SER A 234 -20.06 1.14 10.46
N VAL A 235 -21.12 1.96 10.44
CA VAL A 235 -21.56 2.63 9.20
C VAL A 235 -20.51 3.61 8.71
N ILE A 236 -19.95 4.47 9.59
CA ILE A 236 -18.92 5.44 9.20
C ILE A 236 -17.69 4.71 8.64
N ALA A 237 -17.20 3.68 9.33
CA ALA A 237 -16.07 2.90 8.86
C ALA A 237 -16.36 2.21 7.52
N GLY A 238 -17.58 1.68 7.34
CA GLY A 238 -18.02 1.03 6.10
C GLY A 238 -18.04 1.94 4.86
N ILE A 239 -18.12 3.27 5.03
CA ILE A 239 -18.09 4.22 3.91
C ILE A 239 -16.77 4.12 3.12
N THR A 240 -15.67 3.77 3.78
CA THR A 240 -14.35 3.67 3.13
C THR A 240 -14.29 2.58 2.07
N GLN A 241 -15.14 1.56 2.13
CA GLN A 241 -15.17 0.44 1.18
C GLN A 241 -15.80 0.79 -0.19
N ASN A 242 -16.51 1.89 -0.29
CA ASN A 242 -17.22 2.31 -1.51
C ASN A 242 -16.50 3.45 -2.26
N ARG A 243 -15.17 3.41 -2.30
CA ARG A 243 -14.34 4.43 -2.99
C ARG A 243 -13.89 3.98 -4.36
#